data_9f8a98388327cb9096463c28a95d5463
#
_entry.id   9f8a98388327cb9096463c28a95d5463
#
_cell.length_a   1.000
_cell.length_b   1.000
_cell.length_c   1.000
_cell.angle_alpha   90.00
_cell.angle_beta   90.00
_cell.angle_gamma   90.00
#
_symmetry.space_group_name_H-M   'P 1'
#
loop_
_entity.id
_entity.type
_entity.pdbx_description
1 polymer ?
#
loop_
_entity_poly.entity_id
_entity_poly.type
_entity_poly.pdbx_seq_one_letter_code
_entity_poly.pdbx_strand_id
1 'polypeptide(L)'
;FSKATDVYKVLKDLSTVFRGMLYWLDGNIFPILDEPKDPVYNFSAGNVINGQFGYESSGSKTMSNQVVVSWTNPLQDYKQEALIVEDKENIIEKGRIISQTASAFGAITEGQALRYGRWKLWTAKNQTEVASFETSISAAFLAPGDVVNIQDASRGSSQLQYSGRISSASTPSITVVPLDRSVALNSTSTYELSILIEKPAVFLTQ
;
A
#
# COMPACT_ATOMS: atom_id res chain seq x y z
N PHE A 1 29.27 -8.68 -8.56
CA PHE A 1 28.69 -10.00 -8.26
C PHE A 1 29.76 -11.06 -8.50
N SER A 2 30.21 -11.73 -7.45
CA SER A 2 31.24 -12.78 -7.52
C SER A 2 30.66 -14.19 -7.72
N LYS A 3 29.35 -14.35 -7.73
CA LYS A 3 28.65 -15.62 -7.89
C LYS A 3 27.46 -15.47 -8.83
N ALA A 4 27.15 -16.53 -9.59
CA ALA A 4 25.92 -16.61 -10.36
C ALA A 4 24.72 -16.49 -9.38
N THR A 5 23.92 -15.46 -9.54
CA THR A 5 22.75 -15.16 -8.74
C THR A 5 21.55 -14.97 -9.65
N ASP A 6 20.38 -15.36 -9.19
CA ASP A 6 19.14 -15.13 -9.92
C ASP A 6 18.97 -13.63 -10.21
N VAL A 7 18.77 -13.28 -11.47
CA VAL A 7 18.63 -11.90 -11.94
C VAL A 7 17.48 -11.19 -11.24
N TYR A 8 16.36 -11.89 -11.03
CA TYR A 8 15.20 -11.32 -10.33
C TYR A 8 15.54 -10.93 -8.89
N LYS A 9 16.31 -11.79 -8.19
CA LYS A 9 16.76 -11.48 -6.83
C LYS A 9 17.65 -10.23 -6.80
N VAL A 10 18.57 -10.11 -7.74
CA VAL A 10 19.43 -8.92 -7.86
C VAL A 10 18.62 -7.65 -8.10
N LEU A 11 17.65 -7.71 -9.00
CA LEU A 11 16.77 -6.58 -9.29
C LEU A 11 15.91 -6.22 -8.07
N LYS A 12 15.41 -7.21 -7.35
CA LYS A 12 14.67 -7.01 -6.11
C LYS A 12 15.54 -6.35 -5.02
N ASP A 13 16.79 -6.77 -4.88
CA ASP A 13 17.73 -6.16 -3.94
C ASP A 13 18.05 -4.71 -4.35
N LEU A 14 18.20 -4.43 -5.65
CA LEU A 14 18.38 -3.08 -6.18
C LEU A 14 17.16 -2.18 -5.97
N SER A 15 15.95 -2.74 -5.99
CA SER A 15 14.73 -1.95 -5.75
C SER A 15 14.68 -1.33 -4.35
N THR A 16 15.42 -1.89 -3.38
CA THR A 16 15.52 -1.32 -2.03
C THR A 16 16.20 0.05 -2.02
N VAL A 17 17.08 0.34 -2.99
CA VAL A 17 17.80 1.64 -3.09
C VAL A 17 16.84 2.78 -3.33
N PHE A 18 15.82 2.59 -4.17
CA PHE A 18 14.80 3.59 -4.46
C PHE A 18 13.49 3.36 -3.70
N ARG A 19 13.46 2.44 -2.73
CA ARG A 19 12.28 2.14 -1.90
C ARG A 19 11.08 1.73 -2.74
N GLY A 20 11.31 0.84 -3.68
CA GLY A 20 10.30 0.39 -4.61
C GLY A 20 10.12 -1.11 -4.61
N MET A 21 9.23 -1.55 -5.44
CA MET A 21 9.01 -2.94 -5.77
C MET A 21 9.13 -3.17 -7.26
N LEU A 22 9.29 -4.44 -7.63
CA LEU A 22 9.34 -4.87 -9.02
C LEU A 22 8.24 -5.90 -9.25
N TYR A 23 7.54 -5.79 -10.36
CA TYR A 23 6.65 -6.84 -10.80
C TYR A 23 6.90 -7.19 -12.27
N TRP A 24 6.55 -8.41 -12.61
CA TRP A 24 6.68 -8.94 -13.96
C TRP A 24 5.31 -8.98 -14.63
N LEU A 25 5.19 -8.35 -15.76
CA LEU A 25 3.97 -8.36 -16.56
C LEU A 25 4.34 -8.41 -18.04
N ASP A 26 3.72 -9.33 -18.78
CA ASP A 26 3.86 -9.44 -20.24
C ASP A 26 5.32 -9.44 -20.73
N GLY A 27 6.17 -10.23 -20.06
CA GLY A 27 7.59 -10.37 -20.42
C GLY A 27 8.48 -9.17 -20.02
N ASN A 28 7.92 -8.13 -19.42
CA ASN A 28 8.62 -6.93 -18.96
C ASN A 28 8.67 -6.82 -17.45
N ILE A 29 9.69 -6.13 -16.94
CA ILE A 29 9.85 -5.82 -15.51
C ILE A 29 9.50 -4.35 -15.31
N PHE A 30 8.55 -4.09 -14.43
CA PHE A 30 8.09 -2.75 -14.09
C PHE A 30 8.56 -2.38 -12.69
N PRO A 31 9.40 -1.33 -12.55
CA PRO A 31 9.73 -0.77 -11.25
C PRO A 31 8.64 0.20 -10.80
N ILE A 32 8.24 0.11 -9.53
CA ILE A 32 7.29 1.02 -8.89
C ILE A 32 7.92 1.60 -7.65
N LEU A 33 7.75 2.91 -7.45
CA LEU A 33 8.13 3.61 -6.23
C LEU A 33 7.03 3.45 -5.17
N ASP A 34 7.46 3.19 -3.93
CA ASP A 34 6.58 3.25 -2.76
C ASP A 34 6.45 4.73 -2.33
N GLU A 35 5.46 5.40 -2.89
CA GLU A 35 5.16 6.81 -2.67
C GLU A 35 3.65 7.03 -2.52
N PRO A 36 3.22 8.07 -1.81
CA PRO A 36 1.80 8.45 -1.76
C PRO A 36 1.28 8.75 -3.16
N LYS A 37 0.18 8.10 -3.54
CA LYS A 37 -0.53 8.31 -4.81
C LYS A 37 -2.02 8.41 -4.54
N ASP A 38 -2.70 9.11 -5.42
CA ASP A 38 -4.16 9.12 -5.38
C ASP A 38 -4.72 7.72 -5.69
N PRO A 39 -5.77 7.29 -4.99
CA PRO A 39 -6.37 6.00 -5.24
C PRO A 39 -7.01 5.94 -6.64
N VAL A 40 -6.67 4.89 -7.38
CA VAL A 40 -7.18 4.68 -8.75
C VAL A 40 -8.51 3.94 -8.78
N TYR A 41 -8.85 3.26 -7.68
CA TYR A 41 -10.07 2.48 -7.58
C TYR A 41 -10.59 2.40 -6.16
N ASN A 42 -11.91 2.20 -6.02
CA ASN A 42 -12.58 2.11 -4.73
C ASN A 42 -13.30 0.76 -4.59
N PHE A 43 -12.89 -0.04 -3.64
CA PHE A 43 -13.54 -1.31 -3.31
C PHE A 43 -14.53 -1.14 -2.16
N SER A 44 -15.71 -1.68 -2.36
CA SER A 44 -16.79 -1.71 -1.36
C SER A 44 -17.52 -3.05 -1.41
N ALA A 45 -18.40 -3.30 -0.47
CA ALA A 45 -19.24 -4.50 -0.50
C ALA A 45 -20.05 -4.65 -1.82
N GLY A 46 -20.20 -3.58 -2.59
CA GLY A 46 -20.92 -3.59 -3.86
C GLY A 46 -20.16 -4.21 -5.04
N ASN A 47 -18.84 -4.12 -5.07
CA ASN A 47 -17.98 -4.61 -6.16
C ASN A 47 -16.99 -5.71 -5.76
N VAL A 48 -17.07 -6.17 -4.52
CA VAL A 48 -16.35 -7.33 -3.99
C VAL A 48 -17.28 -8.54 -3.99
N ILE A 49 -16.76 -9.71 -4.37
CA ILE A 49 -17.55 -10.96 -4.41
C ILE A 49 -18.02 -11.29 -2.99
N ASN A 50 -19.31 -11.58 -2.86
CA ASN A 50 -19.99 -11.78 -1.58
C ASN A 50 -19.89 -10.61 -0.59
N GLY A 51 -19.31 -9.47 -0.98
CA GLY A 51 -19.10 -8.31 -0.11
C GLY A 51 -18.17 -8.58 1.09
N GLN A 52 -17.32 -9.61 1.01
CA GLN A 52 -16.49 -10.06 2.12
C GLN A 52 -15.05 -9.62 1.96
N PHE A 53 -14.50 -9.06 3.04
CA PHE A 53 -13.10 -8.71 3.17
C PHE A 53 -12.47 -9.57 4.26
N GLY A 54 -11.34 -10.21 3.97
CA GLY A 54 -10.50 -10.89 4.96
C GLY A 54 -9.39 -9.95 5.42
N TYR A 55 -9.08 -9.95 6.71
CA TYR A 55 -8.01 -9.12 7.25
C TYR A 55 -7.01 -9.95 8.04
N GLU A 56 -5.75 -9.76 7.72
CA GLU A 56 -4.64 -10.34 8.46
C GLU A 56 -3.80 -9.21 9.04
N SER A 57 -3.59 -9.24 10.35
CA SER A 57 -2.72 -8.28 11.02
C SER A 57 -1.32 -8.83 11.14
N SER A 58 -0.32 -8.03 10.84
CA SER A 58 1.07 -8.38 11.11
C SER A 58 1.26 -8.53 12.62
N GLY A 59 1.81 -9.68 13.04
CA GLY A 59 2.05 -9.95 14.45
C GLY A 59 3.02 -8.94 15.10
N SER A 60 2.94 -8.80 16.41
CA SER A 60 3.79 -7.86 17.18
C SER A 60 5.29 -8.01 16.97
N LYS A 61 5.74 -9.15 16.44
CA LYS A 61 7.15 -9.40 16.07
C LYS A 61 7.61 -8.63 14.84
N THR A 62 6.69 -8.25 13.97
CA THR A 62 6.98 -7.49 12.74
C THR A 62 6.98 -5.98 12.97
N MET A 63 6.43 -5.53 14.10
CA MET A 63 6.39 -4.11 14.48
C MET A 63 7.70 -3.69 15.14
N SER A 64 8.78 -3.65 14.36
CA SER A 64 10.08 -3.17 14.85
C SER A 64 10.05 -1.67 15.13
N ASN A 65 10.72 -1.26 16.22
CA ASN A 65 10.95 0.15 16.56
C ASN A 65 12.42 0.55 16.53
N GLN A 66 13.29 -0.42 16.20
CA GLN A 66 14.71 -0.21 15.92
C GLN A 66 15.09 -1.05 14.70
N VAL A 67 15.84 -0.46 13.76
CA VAL A 67 16.41 -1.18 12.62
C VAL A 67 17.91 -0.98 12.60
N VAL A 68 18.64 -2.09 12.56
CA VAL A 68 20.08 -2.11 12.32
C VAL A 68 20.29 -2.28 10.82
N VAL A 69 20.73 -1.21 10.16
CA VAL A 69 20.92 -1.17 8.71
C VAL A 69 22.39 -1.41 8.38
N SER A 70 22.69 -2.46 7.65
CA SER A 70 24.03 -2.68 7.10
C SER A 70 24.14 -2.03 5.70
N TRP A 71 25.25 -1.30 5.49
CA TRP A 71 25.55 -0.61 4.23
C TRP A 71 27.04 -0.69 3.93
N THR A 72 27.45 -0.35 2.70
CA THR A 72 28.84 -0.45 2.26
C THR A 72 29.49 0.93 2.22
N ASN A 73 30.57 1.14 2.98
CA ASN A 73 31.28 2.40 3.04
C ASN A 73 32.47 2.42 2.06
N PRO A 74 32.41 3.19 0.95
CA PRO A 74 33.52 3.30 0.00
C PRO A 74 34.78 3.95 0.58
N LEU A 75 34.61 4.80 1.61
CA LEU A 75 35.74 5.49 2.26
C LEU A 75 36.54 4.57 3.18
N GLN A 76 36.02 3.39 3.48
CA GLN A 76 36.67 2.36 4.28
C GLN A 76 36.86 1.07 3.51
N ASP A 77 37.42 1.14 2.31
CA ASP A 77 37.71 -0.01 1.46
C ASP A 77 36.48 -0.90 1.20
N TYR A 78 35.31 -0.30 1.01
CA TYR A 78 34.03 -1.00 0.78
C TYR A 78 33.66 -1.99 1.91
N LYS A 79 34.10 -1.72 3.14
CA LYS A 79 33.67 -2.52 4.29
C LYS A 79 32.22 -2.26 4.63
N GLN A 80 31.58 -3.27 5.16
CA GLN A 80 30.22 -3.14 5.67
C GLN A 80 30.24 -2.47 7.04
N GLU A 81 29.41 -1.44 7.17
CA GLU A 81 29.13 -0.75 8.41
C GLU A 81 27.67 -0.93 8.81
N ALA A 82 27.39 -0.82 10.09
CA ALA A 82 26.05 -0.92 10.64
C ALA A 82 25.60 0.44 11.19
N LEU A 83 24.40 0.89 10.81
CA LEU A 83 23.76 2.08 11.33
C LEU A 83 22.49 1.69 12.09
N ILE A 84 22.36 2.19 13.32
CA ILE A 84 21.16 1.98 14.14
C ILE A 84 20.20 3.13 13.90
N VAL A 85 18.98 2.82 13.51
CA VAL A 85 17.88 3.77 13.34
C VAL A 85 16.75 3.42 14.29
N GLU A 86 16.27 4.39 15.07
CA GLU A 86 15.29 4.17 16.13
C GLU A 86 14.08 5.09 16.00
N ASP A 87 12.91 4.56 16.30
CA ASP A 87 11.70 5.34 16.61
C ASP A 87 11.59 5.48 18.14
N LYS A 88 12.18 6.55 18.68
CA LYS A 88 12.24 6.80 20.12
C LYS A 88 10.87 6.91 20.77
N GLU A 89 9.90 7.51 20.06
CA GLU A 89 8.53 7.66 20.55
C GLU A 89 7.88 6.29 20.75
N ASN A 90 8.00 5.42 19.76
CA ASN A 90 7.45 4.06 19.82
C ASN A 90 8.15 3.18 20.87
N ILE A 91 9.47 3.40 21.07
CA ILE A 91 10.23 2.70 22.13
C ILE A 91 9.68 3.10 23.51
N ILE A 92 9.44 4.39 23.75
CA ILE A 92 8.88 4.90 25.00
C ILE A 92 7.46 4.38 25.20
N GLU A 93 6.62 4.43 24.18
CA GLU A 93 5.23 3.94 24.23
C GLU A 93 5.14 2.46 24.57
N LYS A 94 5.98 1.63 23.92
CA LYS A 94 5.99 0.17 24.13
C LYS A 94 6.83 -0.29 25.32
N GLY A 95 7.67 0.58 25.89
CA GLY A 95 8.56 0.27 27.00
C GLY A 95 9.63 -0.78 26.68
N ARG A 96 9.85 -1.11 25.40
CA ARG A 96 10.83 -2.12 24.97
C ARG A 96 11.35 -1.85 23.57
N ILE A 97 12.58 -2.30 23.31
CA ILE A 97 13.18 -2.27 21.97
C ILE A 97 12.85 -3.58 21.24
N ILE A 98 12.30 -3.44 20.03
CA ILE A 98 12.07 -4.54 19.09
C ILE A 98 12.95 -4.27 17.88
N SER A 99 14.11 -4.94 17.84
CA SER A 99 15.12 -4.71 16.81
C SER A 99 14.95 -5.64 15.62
N GLN A 100 15.16 -5.10 14.42
CA GLN A 100 15.23 -5.83 13.16
C GLN A 100 16.52 -5.49 12.43
N THR A 101 17.13 -6.46 11.77
CA THR A 101 18.29 -6.23 10.90
C THR A 101 17.83 -6.11 9.45
N ALA A 102 18.37 -5.14 8.73
CA ALA A 102 18.10 -4.94 7.31
C ALA A 102 19.41 -4.60 6.56
N SER A 103 19.54 -5.06 5.33
CA SER A 103 20.65 -4.70 4.45
C SER A 103 20.19 -3.67 3.43
N ALA A 104 20.84 -2.51 3.40
CA ALA A 104 20.64 -1.50 2.37
C ALA A 104 21.58 -1.80 1.20
N PHE A 105 21.21 -2.79 0.39
CA PHE A 105 21.99 -3.19 -0.77
C PHE A 105 22.18 -2.01 -1.73
N GLY A 106 23.42 -1.76 -2.15
CA GLY A 106 23.73 -0.64 -3.05
C GLY A 106 23.79 0.74 -2.39
N ALA A 107 23.49 0.87 -1.08
CA ALA A 107 23.73 2.11 -0.36
C ALA A 107 25.23 2.28 -0.10
N ILE A 108 25.76 3.42 -0.55
CA ILE A 108 27.18 3.79 -0.45
C ILE A 108 27.43 5.01 0.46
N THR A 109 26.36 5.54 1.04
CA THR A 109 26.42 6.67 1.98
C THR A 109 25.57 6.39 3.20
N GLU A 110 26.01 6.88 4.36
CA GLU A 110 25.25 6.81 5.61
C GLU A 110 23.85 7.43 5.47
N GLY A 111 23.73 8.54 4.74
CA GLY A 111 22.43 9.19 4.48
C GLY A 111 21.44 8.32 3.72
N GLN A 112 21.91 7.48 2.79
CA GLN A 112 21.06 6.49 2.10
C GLN A 112 20.60 5.40 3.08
N ALA A 113 21.53 4.86 3.87
CA ALA A 113 21.22 3.85 4.89
C ALA A 113 20.23 4.39 5.93
N LEU A 114 20.39 5.63 6.38
CA LEU A 114 19.49 6.30 7.32
C LEU A 114 18.05 6.45 6.73
N ARG A 115 17.93 6.90 5.48
CA ARG A 115 16.62 7.02 4.82
C ARG A 115 15.95 5.66 4.65
N TYR A 116 16.71 4.64 4.31
CA TYR A 116 16.20 3.27 4.20
C TYR A 116 15.71 2.74 5.56
N GLY A 117 16.47 2.94 6.63
CA GLY A 117 16.08 2.54 7.99
C GLY A 117 14.81 3.26 8.46
N ARG A 118 14.70 4.58 8.21
CA ARG A 118 13.48 5.36 8.53
C ARG A 118 12.26 4.87 7.76
N TRP A 119 12.42 4.58 6.48
CA TRP A 119 11.33 4.00 5.69
C TRP A 119 10.88 2.64 6.23
N LYS A 120 11.82 1.77 6.62
CA LYS A 120 11.49 0.48 7.25
C LYS A 120 10.72 0.63 8.55
N LEU A 121 11.12 1.56 9.41
CA LEU A 121 10.40 1.84 10.66
C LEU A 121 9.01 2.40 10.40
N TRP A 122 8.89 3.32 9.46
CA TRP A 122 7.61 3.89 9.08
C TRP A 122 6.65 2.82 8.53
N THR A 123 7.13 1.95 7.64
CA THR A 123 6.36 0.82 7.11
C THR A 123 5.92 -0.13 8.23
N ALA A 124 6.82 -0.49 9.13
CA ALA A 124 6.51 -1.37 10.27
C ALA A 124 5.46 -0.77 11.23
N LYS A 125 5.42 0.55 11.37
CA LYS A 125 4.48 1.28 12.22
C LYS A 125 3.10 1.45 11.56
N ASN A 126 3.06 1.76 10.27
CA ASN A 126 1.83 2.19 9.59
C ASN A 126 1.20 1.10 8.71
N GLN A 127 1.98 0.18 8.15
CA GLN A 127 1.49 -0.91 7.30
C GLN A 127 1.39 -2.21 8.10
N THR A 128 0.40 -2.28 8.98
CA THR A 128 0.25 -3.39 9.94
C THR A 128 -0.81 -4.39 9.53
N GLU A 129 -1.52 -4.16 8.45
CA GLU A 129 -2.67 -4.94 8.05
C GLU A 129 -2.62 -5.28 6.56
N VAL A 130 -3.05 -6.51 6.24
CA VAL A 130 -3.27 -6.97 4.86
C VAL A 130 -4.76 -7.25 4.71
N ALA A 131 -5.39 -6.62 3.73
CA ALA A 131 -6.75 -6.90 3.34
C ALA A 131 -6.76 -7.82 2.10
N SER A 132 -7.51 -8.92 2.19
CA SER A 132 -7.68 -9.90 1.11
C SER A 132 -9.14 -9.96 0.71
N PHE A 133 -9.45 -9.89 -0.57
CA PHE A 133 -10.81 -9.98 -1.09
C PHE A 133 -10.80 -10.41 -2.56
N GLU A 134 -11.92 -10.94 -3.02
CA GLU A 134 -12.11 -11.37 -4.41
C GLU A 134 -12.95 -10.35 -5.16
N THR A 135 -12.57 -10.08 -6.41
CA THR A 135 -13.26 -9.12 -7.26
C THR A 135 -13.66 -9.73 -8.59
N SER A 136 -14.59 -9.09 -9.28
CA SER A 136 -14.93 -9.43 -10.65
C SER A 136 -13.85 -8.93 -11.64
N ILE A 137 -13.99 -9.29 -12.90
CA ILE A 137 -13.11 -8.85 -13.99
C ILE A 137 -13.05 -7.31 -14.15
N SER A 138 -13.98 -6.59 -13.56
CA SER A 138 -14.00 -5.11 -13.59
C SER A 138 -12.77 -4.47 -12.96
N ALA A 139 -12.05 -5.19 -12.09
CA ALA A 139 -10.81 -4.73 -11.46
C ALA A 139 -9.54 -5.23 -12.18
N ALA A 140 -9.66 -5.91 -13.33
CA ALA A 140 -8.52 -6.50 -14.04
C ALA A 140 -7.51 -5.48 -14.60
N PHE A 141 -7.88 -4.20 -14.67
CA PHE A 141 -6.97 -3.13 -15.11
C PHE A 141 -5.97 -2.69 -14.04
N LEU A 142 -6.17 -3.09 -12.79
CA LEU A 142 -5.27 -2.73 -11.70
C LEU A 142 -3.93 -3.46 -11.82
N ALA A 143 -2.86 -2.72 -11.58
CA ALA A 143 -1.52 -3.24 -11.54
C ALA A 143 -0.98 -3.32 -10.09
N PRO A 144 -0.04 -4.24 -9.81
CA PRO A 144 0.65 -4.23 -8.52
C PRO A 144 1.29 -2.86 -8.25
N GLY A 145 1.07 -2.30 -7.05
CA GLY A 145 1.54 -0.98 -6.66
C GLY A 145 0.55 0.17 -6.89
N ASP A 146 -0.62 -0.12 -7.43
CA ASP A 146 -1.71 0.85 -7.47
C ASP A 146 -2.29 1.04 -6.07
N VAL A 147 -2.63 2.28 -5.75
CA VAL A 147 -3.30 2.64 -4.51
C VAL A 147 -4.81 2.50 -4.71
N VAL A 148 -5.47 1.80 -3.80
CA VAL A 148 -6.91 1.58 -3.84
C VAL A 148 -7.53 1.94 -2.50
N ASN A 149 -8.76 2.43 -2.53
CA ASN A 149 -9.56 2.63 -1.32
C ASN A 149 -10.37 1.36 -1.01
N ILE A 150 -10.44 1.01 0.27
CA ILE A 150 -11.28 -0.08 0.77
C ILE A 150 -12.32 0.51 1.71
N GLN A 151 -13.59 0.36 1.36
CA GLN A 151 -14.74 0.77 2.16
C GLN A 151 -15.45 -0.47 2.69
N ASP A 152 -15.02 -0.92 3.86
CA ASP A 152 -15.64 -2.03 4.57
C ASP A 152 -16.50 -1.51 5.73
N ALA A 153 -17.80 -1.71 5.62
CA ALA A 153 -18.76 -1.30 6.63
C ALA A 153 -18.60 -2.06 7.96
N SER A 154 -17.99 -3.25 7.94
CA SER A 154 -17.79 -4.07 9.15
C SER A 154 -16.67 -3.56 10.03
N ARG A 155 -15.70 -2.84 9.45
CA ARG A 155 -14.51 -2.32 10.15
C ARG A 155 -14.56 -0.84 10.47
N GLY A 156 -15.41 -0.11 9.79
CA GLY A 156 -15.59 1.32 10.02
C GLY A 156 -16.35 1.58 11.32
N SER A 157 -16.00 2.67 12.02
CA SER A 157 -16.95 3.31 12.90
C SER A 157 -18.24 3.60 12.11
N SER A 158 -19.37 3.80 12.77
CA SER A 158 -20.67 4.08 12.13
C SER A 158 -20.66 5.16 11.03
N GLN A 159 -19.56 5.89 10.88
CA GLN A 159 -19.34 6.91 9.87
C GLN A 159 -18.86 6.37 8.50
N LEU A 160 -18.42 5.12 8.40
CA LEU A 160 -17.92 4.53 7.14
C LEU A 160 -18.97 3.68 6.39
N GLN A 161 -20.22 3.69 6.81
CA GLN A 161 -21.32 3.00 6.14
C GLN A 161 -21.93 3.82 4.98
N TYR A 162 -21.11 4.60 4.27
CA TYR A 162 -21.60 5.55 3.26
C TYR A 162 -21.45 5.02 1.82
N SER A 163 -21.46 3.72 1.61
CA SER A 163 -21.42 3.14 0.27
C SER A 163 -22.73 2.45 -0.09
N GLY A 164 -23.07 2.43 -1.36
CA GLY A 164 -24.25 1.75 -1.90
C GLY A 164 -24.15 1.65 -3.41
N ARG A 165 -25.04 0.86 -4.00
CA ARG A 165 -25.21 0.83 -5.46
C ARG A 165 -26.20 1.89 -5.89
N ILE A 166 -25.94 2.51 -7.02
CA ILE A 166 -26.93 3.42 -7.62
C ILE A 166 -28.12 2.58 -8.06
N SER A 167 -29.30 2.92 -7.55
CA SER A 167 -30.54 2.21 -7.88
C SER A 167 -30.92 2.52 -9.32
N SER A 168 -31.15 1.49 -10.14
CA SER A 168 -31.64 1.62 -11.50
C SER A 168 -33.11 2.09 -11.59
N ALA A 169 -33.83 2.08 -10.47
CA ALA A 169 -35.24 2.50 -10.40
C ALA A 169 -35.44 4.02 -10.52
N SER A 170 -34.36 4.80 -10.41
CA SER A 170 -34.42 6.26 -10.49
C SER A 170 -33.30 6.78 -11.35
N THR A 171 -33.58 7.80 -12.18
CA THR A 171 -32.53 8.46 -12.96
C THR A 171 -31.70 9.35 -12.05
N PRO A 172 -30.38 9.14 -11.95
CA PRO A 172 -29.52 10.01 -11.17
C PRO A 172 -29.56 11.44 -11.71
N SER A 173 -29.61 12.41 -10.83
CA SER A 173 -29.47 13.82 -11.17
C SER A 173 -28.31 14.43 -10.41
N ILE A 174 -27.88 15.64 -10.80
CA ILE A 174 -26.83 16.38 -10.10
C ILE A 174 -27.15 16.58 -8.61
N THR A 175 -28.43 16.60 -8.27
CA THR A 175 -28.91 16.91 -6.92
C THR A 175 -29.28 15.67 -6.10
N VAL A 176 -29.61 14.55 -6.76
CA VAL A 176 -30.08 13.33 -6.08
C VAL A 176 -29.44 12.11 -6.71
N VAL A 177 -28.72 11.34 -5.92
CA VAL A 177 -28.17 10.04 -6.30
C VAL A 177 -28.94 8.96 -5.54
N PRO A 178 -29.85 8.22 -6.20
CA PRO A 178 -30.61 7.16 -5.54
C PRO A 178 -29.70 5.96 -5.27
N LEU A 179 -29.68 5.52 -4.01
CA LEU A 179 -28.95 4.35 -3.58
C LEU A 179 -29.91 3.19 -3.26
N ASP A 180 -29.42 1.96 -3.34
CA ASP A 180 -30.13 0.73 -2.99
C ASP A 180 -30.39 0.59 -1.48
N ARG A 181 -29.78 1.46 -0.68
CA ARG A 181 -29.94 1.52 0.78
C ARG A 181 -29.91 2.95 1.30
N SER A 182 -30.48 3.15 2.46
CA SER A 182 -30.43 4.45 3.15
C SER A 182 -29.04 4.67 3.75
N VAL A 183 -28.48 5.85 3.53
CA VAL A 183 -27.21 6.29 4.09
C VAL A 183 -27.50 7.48 5.01
N ALA A 184 -27.15 7.33 6.31
CA ALA A 184 -27.32 8.41 7.27
C ALA A 184 -26.12 9.36 7.20
N LEU A 185 -26.32 10.56 6.67
CA LEU A 185 -25.31 11.61 6.61
C LEU A 185 -25.51 12.61 7.75
N ASN A 186 -24.40 13.08 8.34
CA ASN A 186 -24.44 14.13 9.33
C ASN A 186 -24.44 15.49 8.62
N SER A 187 -25.42 16.34 8.89
CA SER A 187 -25.58 17.66 8.27
C SER A 187 -24.44 18.64 8.55
N THR A 188 -23.58 18.37 9.54
CA THR A 188 -22.45 19.24 9.92
C THR A 188 -21.13 18.81 9.26
N SER A 189 -21.10 17.67 8.57
CA SER A 189 -19.89 17.13 7.94
C SER A 189 -19.88 17.37 6.44
N THR A 190 -18.70 17.56 5.88
CA THR A 190 -18.49 17.61 4.44
C THR A 190 -18.19 16.22 3.93
N TYR A 191 -18.82 15.81 2.84
CA TYR A 191 -18.65 14.49 2.23
C TYR A 191 -18.17 14.65 0.79
N GLU A 192 -17.32 13.73 0.37
CA GLU A 192 -16.93 13.58 -1.02
C GLU A 192 -17.65 12.36 -1.61
N LEU A 193 -18.24 12.52 -2.78
CA LEU A 193 -18.93 11.45 -3.48
C LEU A 193 -18.04 10.88 -4.56
N SER A 194 -17.58 9.64 -4.38
CA SER A 194 -16.85 8.87 -5.39
C SER A 194 -17.81 7.93 -6.12
N ILE A 195 -17.98 8.13 -7.42
CA ILE A 195 -18.84 7.29 -8.27
C ILE A 195 -17.97 6.49 -9.22
N LEU A 196 -18.11 5.15 -9.17
CA LEU A 196 -17.53 4.28 -10.17
C LEU A 196 -18.37 4.34 -11.44
N ILE A 197 -17.80 4.89 -12.51
CA ILE A 197 -18.43 4.96 -13.82
C ILE A 197 -17.75 3.95 -14.72
N GLU A 198 -18.53 3.04 -15.30
CA GLU A 198 -18.04 2.18 -16.36
C GLU A 198 -17.64 3.04 -17.56
N LYS A 199 -16.36 2.99 -17.97
CA LYS A 199 -15.92 3.70 -19.17
C LYS A 199 -16.71 3.12 -20.35
N PRO A 200 -17.42 3.94 -21.14
CA PRO A 200 -18.04 3.45 -22.35
C PRO A 200 -16.96 2.82 -23.24
N ALA A 201 -17.19 1.60 -23.68
CA ALA A 201 -16.32 0.94 -24.65
C ALA A 201 -16.22 1.85 -25.88
N VAL A 202 -15.04 2.41 -26.13
CA VAL A 202 -14.79 3.14 -27.38
C VAL A 202 -14.67 2.09 -28.46
N PHE A 203 -15.76 1.81 -29.16
CA PHE A 203 -15.70 1.05 -30.40
C PHE A 203 -14.94 1.92 -31.40
N LEU A 204 -13.70 1.58 -31.69
CA LEU A 204 -13.00 2.09 -32.84
C LEU A 204 -13.72 1.52 -34.07
N THR A 205 -14.61 2.29 -34.62
CA THR A 205 -15.10 2.04 -35.99
C THR A 205 -13.92 2.27 -36.93
N GLN A 206 -13.47 1.20 -37.58
CA GLN A 206 -12.54 1.24 -38.71
C GLN A 206 -13.18 1.89 -39.92
#